data_fa7ae32dcdc422c220d2071b27a26b95
#
_entry.id   fa7ae32dcdc422c220d2071b27a26b95
#
_cell.length_a   1.000
_cell.length_b   1.000
_cell.length_c   1.000
_cell.angle_alpha   90.00
_cell.angle_beta   90.00
_cell.angle_gamma   90.00
#
_symmetry.space_group_name_H-M   'P 1'
#
loop_
_entity.id
_entity.type
_entity.pdbx_description
1 polymer ?
#
loop_
_entity_poly.entity_id
_entity_poly.type
_entity_poly.pdbx_seq_one_letter_code
_entity_poly.pdbx_strand_id
1 'polypeptide(L)'
;MMCSTRRLASRKMQLGKIHPTSNKETGVAHWIRYEHNGNRGFGVLDGDAIAAFRGDMFHDPVASGELLKLAAVTVLTPCAPTKMIALWNNFRALAEKLNQAIPPEPLYFLKGNGSFHPHGQPIRVPASYSGKVVYEGELGIVIGKRCHAVSEANAASVIFGYTCINDVTAAELLFKDPTFPQWTRAKSFDTFGVFGPVIATGLDPLTLTIKTILNGQERQNYPVADMIFPPAKLVSLLSNDMTLEAGDVIACGTSIGVGSMKAGSEVSVVIDGIGELRNRYE
;
A
#
# COMPACT_ATOMS: atom_id res chain seq x y z
N MET A 1 -69.33 4.16 29.16
CA MET A 1 -67.93 4.58 29.35
C MET A 1 -67.07 3.64 28.53
N MET A 2 -66.64 4.08 27.33
CA MET A 2 -65.79 3.29 26.44
C MET A 2 -64.35 3.73 26.66
N CYS A 3 -63.49 2.78 27.06
CA CYS A 3 -62.07 2.99 27.22
C CYS A 3 -61.33 2.61 25.93
N SER A 4 -60.77 3.61 25.26
CA SER A 4 -60.03 3.47 24.00
C SER A 4 -58.57 3.15 24.31
N THR A 5 -58.11 1.94 23.99
CA THR A 5 -56.71 1.52 24.03
C THR A 5 -56.01 1.92 22.73
N ARG A 6 -55.20 2.96 22.77
CA ARG A 6 -54.26 3.32 21.66
C ARG A 6 -53.07 2.34 21.66
N ARG A 7 -52.97 1.54 20.59
CA ARG A 7 -51.77 0.76 20.27
C ARG A 7 -50.69 1.72 19.75
N LEU A 8 -49.53 1.80 20.44
CA LEU A 8 -48.31 2.40 19.95
C LEU A 8 -47.68 1.48 18.88
N ALA A 9 -47.70 1.92 17.63
CA ALA A 9 -46.99 1.26 16.56
C ALA A 9 -45.50 1.59 16.69
N SER A 10 -44.67 0.60 16.96
CA SER A 10 -43.22 0.70 16.92
C SER A 10 -42.78 0.86 15.46
N ARG A 11 -42.34 2.05 15.10
CA ARG A 11 -41.60 2.27 13.84
C ARG A 11 -40.24 1.57 13.96
N LYS A 12 -40.07 0.44 13.29
CA LYS A 12 -38.76 -0.11 12.95
C LYS A 12 -38.09 0.89 11.99
N MET A 13 -37.10 1.62 12.49
CA MET A 13 -36.18 2.37 11.63
C MET A 13 -35.45 1.34 10.75
N GLN A 14 -35.72 1.34 9.46
CA GLN A 14 -34.88 0.67 8.46
C GLN A 14 -33.54 1.38 8.46
N LEU A 15 -32.52 0.72 8.98
CA LEU A 15 -31.12 1.11 8.78
C LEU A 15 -30.85 0.97 7.28
N GLY A 16 -30.85 2.12 6.58
CA GLY A 16 -30.41 2.19 5.20
C GLY A 16 -28.99 1.63 5.09
N LYS A 17 -28.71 0.87 4.04
CA LYS A 17 -27.35 0.43 3.68
C LYS A 17 -26.51 1.69 3.51
N ILE A 18 -25.68 1.99 4.51
CA ILE A 18 -24.68 3.06 4.42
C ILE A 18 -23.56 2.47 3.57
N HIS A 19 -23.53 2.84 2.29
CA HIS A 19 -22.36 2.63 1.45
C HIS A 19 -21.19 3.43 2.07
N PRO A 20 -19.92 2.94 1.97
CA PRO A 20 -18.76 3.67 2.46
C PRO A 20 -18.85 5.08 1.89
N THR A 21 -18.74 6.08 2.77
CA THR A 21 -18.70 7.47 2.35
C THR A 21 -17.38 7.71 1.63
N SER A 22 -17.34 7.41 0.33
CA SER A 22 -16.38 8.00 -0.56
C SER A 22 -16.55 9.52 -0.47
N ASN A 23 -15.47 10.28 -0.54
CA ASN A 23 -15.59 11.71 -0.73
C ASN A 23 -16.55 11.91 -1.91
N LYS A 24 -17.73 12.49 -1.67
CA LYS A 24 -18.84 12.53 -2.63
C LYS A 24 -18.47 13.24 -3.94
N GLU A 25 -17.39 14.02 -3.93
CA GLU A 25 -16.89 14.74 -5.10
C GLU A 25 -15.93 13.90 -5.97
N THR A 26 -15.17 12.96 -5.41
CA THR A 26 -14.12 12.22 -6.13
C THR A 26 -14.39 10.72 -6.29
N GLY A 27 -15.32 10.13 -5.53
CA GLY A 27 -15.54 8.68 -5.52
C GLY A 27 -14.41 7.86 -4.87
N VAL A 28 -13.36 8.51 -4.34
CA VAL A 28 -12.21 7.87 -3.70
C VAL A 28 -12.51 7.58 -2.22
N ALA A 29 -12.22 6.37 -1.76
CA ALA A 29 -12.27 6.01 -0.34
C ALA A 29 -10.88 5.59 0.14
N HIS A 30 -10.50 6.06 1.35
CA HIS A 30 -9.20 5.79 1.99
C HIS A 30 -9.37 4.76 3.10
N TRP A 31 -9.12 3.50 2.82
CA TRP A 31 -9.21 2.41 3.79
C TRP A 31 -7.97 2.37 4.67
N ILE A 32 -8.18 2.36 6.00
CA ILE A 32 -7.13 2.35 7.02
C ILE A 32 -7.31 1.18 7.97
N ARG A 33 -6.21 0.56 8.42
CA ARG A 33 -6.19 -0.34 9.57
C ARG A 33 -5.53 0.34 10.75
N TYR A 34 -6.04 0.06 11.92
CA TYR A 34 -5.62 0.71 13.15
C TYR A 34 -5.67 -0.25 14.35
N GLU A 35 -5.01 0.14 15.43
CA GLU A 35 -5.19 -0.41 16.76
C GLU A 35 -5.74 0.68 17.68
N HIS A 36 -6.83 0.39 18.38
CA HIS A 36 -7.48 1.25 19.34
C HIS A 36 -7.80 0.45 20.60
N ASN A 37 -7.30 0.90 21.77
CA ASN A 37 -7.49 0.22 23.06
C ASN A 37 -7.13 -1.29 23.03
N GLY A 38 -6.02 -1.64 22.36
CA GLY A 38 -5.56 -3.02 22.22
C GLY A 38 -6.34 -3.88 21.20
N ASN A 39 -7.35 -3.33 20.54
CA ASN A 39 -8.13 -4.03 19.53
C ASN A 39 -7.75 -3.53 18.12
N ARG A 40 -7.56 -4.47 17.19
CA ARG A 40 -7.33 -4.14 15.78
C ARG A 40 -8.65 -3.95 15.08
N GLY A 41 -8.73 -2.88 14.28
CA GLY A 41 -9.89 -2.54 13.48
C GLY A 41 -9.50 -1.99 12.11
N PHE A 42 -10.51 -1.71 11.31
CA PHE A 42 -10.35 -1.04 10.02
C PHE A 42 -11.55 -0.12 9.76
N GLY A 43 -11.36 0.82 8.86
CA GLY A 43 -12.41 1.78 8.52
C GLY A 43 -12.03 2.63 7.31
N VAL A 44 -12.83 3.64 7.05
CA VAL A 44 -12.59 4.65 6.03
C VAL A 44 -12.18 5.95 6.72
N LEU A 45 -11.03 6.49 6.33
CA LEU A 45 -10.48 7.74 6.81
C LEU A 45 -11.04 8.90 5.96
N ASP A 46 -11.59 9.92 6.63
CA ASP A 46 -12.00 11.18 6.03
C ASP A 46 -11.49 12.33 6.90
N GLY A 47 -10.51 13.07 6.39
CA GLY A 47 -9.77 14.05 7.17
C GLY A 47 -9.06 13.42 8.38
N ASP A 48 -9.47 13.77 9.59
CA ASP A 48 -8.97 13.22 10.86
C ASP A 48 -9.95 12.22 11.53
N ALA A 49 -11.04 11.86 10.84
CA ALA A 49 -12.06 10.94 11.34
C ALA A 49 -11.99 9.59 10.63
N ILE A 50 -12.14 8.51 11.38
CA ILE A 50 -12.23 7.14 10.88
C ILE A 50 -13.65 6.63 11.12
N ALA A 51 -14.39 6.38 10.03
CA ALA A 51 -15.64 5.63 10.11
C ALA A 51 -15.29 4.14 10.21
N ALA A 52 -15.51 3.54 11.38
CA ALA A 52 -15.14 2.15 11.64
C ALA A 52 -16.07 1.15 10.96
N PHE A 53 -15.51 0.04 10.51
CA PHE A 53 -16.21 -1.08 9.86
C PHE A 53 -15.97 -2.38 10.61
N ARG A 54 -16.83 -3.38 10.36
CA ARG A 54 -16.75 -4.75 10.87
C ARG A 54 -16.76 -5.75 9.72
N GLY A 55 -16.35 -6.99 10.00
CA GLY A 55 -16.26 -8.06 9.02
C GLY A 55 -14.90 -8.09 8.33
N ASP A 56 -14.87 -8.34 7.04
CA ASP A 56 -13.67 -8.39 6.22
C ASP A 56 -13.61 -7.15 5.30
N MET A 57 -12.48 -6.44 5.29
CA MET A 57 -12.27 -5.26 4.46
C MET A 57 -12.47 -5.56 2.97
N PHE A 58 -12.11 -6.74 2.54
CA PHE A 58 -12.14 -7.16 1.13
C PHE A 58 -13.43 -7.86 0.72
N HIS A 59 -14.28 -8.22 1.72
CA HIS A 59 -15.50 -8.95 1.47
C HIS A 59 -16.67 -8.40 2.30
N ASP A 60 -17.52 -7.60 1.66
CA ASP A 60 -18.74 -7.02 2.23
C ASP A 60 -18.58 -6.35 3.62
N PRO A 61 -17.66 -5.37 3.78
CA PRO A 61 -17.48 -4.68 5.04
C PRO A 61 -18.75 -3.94 5.46
N VAL A 62 -19.10 -4.02 6.75
CA VAL A 62 -20.31 -3.40 7.32
C VAL A 62 -19.93 -2.24 8.22
N ALA A 63 -20.48 -1.05 7.99
CA ALA A 63 -20.26 0.11 8.84
C ALA A 63 -20.72 -0.20 10.28
N SER A 64 -19.87 0.08 11.26
CA SER A 64 -20.18 -0.18 12.68
C SER A 64 -21.04 0.92 13.30
N GLY A 65 -21.05 2.10 12.70
CA GLY A 65 -21.62 3.33 13.26
C GLY A 65 -20.70 4.07 14.23
N GLU A 66 -19.51 3.53 14.51
CA GLU A 66 -18.51 4.16 15.38
C GLU A 66 -17.61 5.12 14.57
N LEU A 67 -17.31 6.27 15.16
CA LEU A 67 -16.38 7.27 14.63
C LEU A 67 -15.20 7.39 15.60
N LEU A 68 -13.99 7.26 15.09
CA LEU A 68 -12.74 7.41 15.83
C LEU A 68 -11.95 8.61 15.29
N LYS A 69 -11.18 9.26 16.16
CA LYS A 69 -10.20 10.26 15.72
C LYS A 69 -8.90 9.56 15.33
N LEU A 70 -8.29 9.98 14.22
CA LEU A 70 -7.00 9.43 13.77
C LEU A 70 -5.92 9.55 14.86
N ALA A 71 -5.90 10.64 15.62
CA ALA A 71 -4.96 10.86 16.72
C ALA A 71 -5.18 9.93 17.94
N ALA A 72 -6.31 9.22 18.02
CA ALA A 72 -6.62 8.28 19.11
C ALA A 72 -6.25 6.84 18.81
N VAL A 73 -5.69 6.55 17.63
CA VAL A 73 -5.36 5.20 17.17
C VAL A 73 -3.89 5.08 16.81
N THR A 74 -3.36 3.86 16.87
CA THR A 74 -2.08 3.53 16.23
C THR A 74 -2.37 3.02 14.80
N VAL A 75 -1.80 3.70 13.81
CA VAL A 75 -1.93 3.28 12.40
C VAL A 75 -1.12 2.01 12.18
N LEU A 76 -1.76 1.01 11.57
CA LEU A 76 -1.13 -0.26 11.18
C LEU A 76 -0.84 -0.27 9.67
N THR A 77 -0.13 -1.31 9.18
CA THR A 77 -0.12 -1.58 7.73
C THR A 77 -1.55 -1.72 7.22
N PRO A 78 -1.92 -1.10 6.07
CA PRO A 78 -3.32 -0.97 5.69
C PRO A 78 -4.00 -2.30 5.35
N CYS A 79 -3.22 -3.36 5.12
CA CYS A 79 -3.66 -4.76 5.06
C CYS A 79 -2.62 -5.66 5.71
N ALA A 80 -2.90 -6.97 5.75
CA ALA A 80 -1.99 -8.01 6.26
C ALA A 80 -1.72 -9.02 5.13
N PRO A 81 -0.81 -8.70 4.19
CA PRO A 81 -0.58 -9.53 3.03
C PRO A 81 0.02 -10.89 3.39
N THR A 82 -0.36 -11.93 2.63
CA THR A 82 0.32 -13.23 2.72
C THR A 82 1.69 -13.16 2.07
N LYS A 83 1.86 -12.25 1.10
CA LYS A 83 3.13 -11.93 0.44
C LYS A 83 3.12 -10.52 -0.11
N MET A 84 4.33 -9.95 -0.26
CA MET A 84 4.57 -8.75 -1.04
C MET A 84 5.53 -9.12 -2.18
N ILE A 85 5.05 -8.94 -3.42
CA ILE A 85 5.82 -9.14 -4.65
C ILE A 85 6.39 -7.78 -5.02
N ALA A 86 7.69 -7.66 -5.21
CA ALA A 86 8.32 -6.40 -5.55
C ALA A 86 9.06 -6.50 -6.88
N LEU A 87 8.96 -5.44 -7.69
CA LEU A 87 9.43 -5.39 -9.07
C LEU A 87 10.81 -4.72 -9.16
N TRP A 88 11.63 -5.26 -10.05
CA TRP A 88 12.85 -4.63 -10.53
C TRP A 88 12.71 -4.22 -11.99
N ASN A 89 13.34 -3.08 -12.36
CA ASN A 89 13.41 -2.59 -13.73
C ASN A 89 12.03 -2.44 -14.42
N ASN A 90 11.07 -1.82 -13.72
CA ASN A 90 9.72 -1.63 -14.23
C ASN A 90 9.41 -0.18 -14.66
N PHE A 91 10.42 0.72 -14.71
CA PHE A 91 10.27 2.10 -15.17
C PHE A 91 11.25 2.41 -16.29
N ARG A 92 10.74 2.99 -17.39
CA ARG A 92 11.52 3.26 -18.62
C ARG A 92 12.65 4.24 -18.37
N ALA A 93 12.38 5.34 -17.66
CA ALA A 93 13.39 6.36 -17.36
C ALA A 93 14.56 5.80 -16.52
N LEU A 94 14.29 4.89 -15.58
CA LEU A 94 15.35 4.24 -14.81
C LEU A 94 16.12 3.23 -15.66
N ALA A 95 15.43 2.43 -16.47
CA ALA A 95 16.05 1.46 -17.39
C ALA A 95 17.02 2.18 -18.35
N GLU A 96 16.59 3.29 -18.95
CA GLU A 96 17.41 4.13 -19.81
C GLU A 96 18.65 4.69 -19.09
N LYS A 97 18.45 5.29 -17.91
CA LYS A 97 19.53 5.84 -17.09
C LYS A 97 20.60 4.80 -16.72
N LEU A 98 20.17 3.57 -16.44
CA LEU A 98 21.04 2.46 -16.06
C LEU A 98 21.57 1.67 -17.26
N ASN A 99 21.20 2.06 -18.49
CA ASN A 99 21.49 1.32 -19.72
C ASN A 99 21.07 -0.15 -19.64
N GLN A 100 19.89 -0.40 -19.03
CA GLN A 100 19.28 -1.71 -18.91
C GLN A 100 18.32 -1.95 -20.06
N ALA A 101 18.32 -3.16 -20.60
CA ALA A 101 17.30 -3.56 -21.58
C ALA A 101 15.90 -3.56 -20.95
N ILE A 102 14.89 -3.24 -21.75
CA ILE A 102 13.50 -3.45 -21.35
C ILE A 102 13.26 -4.95 -21.25
N PRO A 103 12.88 -5.48 -20.06
CA PRO A 103 12.68 -6.91 -19.90
C PRO A 103 11.42 -7.36 -20.65
N PRO A 104 11.41 -8.58 -21.23
CA PRO A 104 10.24 -9.12 -21.94
C PRO A 104 9.10 -9.51 -20.99
N GLU A 105 9.42 -9.75 -19.72
CA GLU A 105 8.49 -10.16 -18.64
C GLU A 105 8.88 -9.48 -17.31
N PRO A 106 7.98 -9.41 -16.32
CA PRO A 106 8.27 -8.78 -15.04
C PRO A 106 9.42 -9.48 -14.31
N LEU A 107 10.38 -8.71 -13.83
CA LEU A 107 11.44 -9.18 -12.95
C LEU A 107 11.04 -8.92 -11.51
N TYR A 108 10.81 -9.95 -10.71
CA TYR A 108 10.28 -9.80 -9.37
C TYR A 108 10.97 -10.68 -8.32
N PHE A 109 10.80 -10.29 -7.08
CA PHE A 109 11.23 -11.01 -5.88
C PHE A 109 10.16 -10.86 -4.79
N LEU A 110 10.26 -11.65 -3.73
CA LEU A 110 9.38 -11.55 -2.57
C LEU A 110 10.09 -10.81 -1.44
N LYS A 111 9.39 -9.88 -0.80
CA LYS A 111 9.80 -9.33 0.48
C LYS A 111 9.30 -10.23 1.60
N GLY A 112 10.18 -10.57 2.54
CA GLY A 112 9.82 -11.38 3.70
C GLY A 112 8.76 -10.68 4.57
N ASN A 113 7.76 -11.42 5.03
CA ASN A 113 6.62 -10.86 5.79
C ASN A 113 7.05 -10.16 7.09
N GLY A 114 8.16 -10.60 7.73
CA GLY A 114 8.75 -9.94 8.90
C GLY A 114 9.25 -8.52 8.64
N SER A 115 9.42 -8.12 7.38
CA SER A 115 9.83 -6.76 7.01
C SER A 115 8.69 -5.76 6.99
N PHE A 116 7.42 -6.19 6.95
CA PHE A 116 6.27 -5.29 6.78
C PHE A 116 6.17 -4.28 7.91
N HIS A 117 6.03 -3.00 7.53
CA HIS A 117 6.16 -1.91 8.47
C HIS A 117 5.18 -0.76 8.16
N PRO A 118 4.50 -0.20 9.18
CA PRO A 118 3.49 0.82 8.97
C PRO A 118 4.06 2.24 8.88
N HIS A 119 3.20 3.15 8.48
CA HIS A 119 3.38 4.58 8.58
C HIS A 119 3.68 5.03 10.02
N GLY A 120 4.55 6.05 10.17
CA GLY A 120 4.82 6.73 11.43
C GLY A 120 5.73 5.97 12.40
N GLN A 121 6.03 4.70 12.16
CA GLN A 121 6.96 3.92 12.99
C GLN A 121 8.40 4.01 12.44
N PRO A 122 9.44 3.96 13.30
CA PRO A 122 10.83 4.11 12.85
C PRO A 122 11.29 2.92 12.00
N ILE A 123 11.90 3.22 10.84
CA ILE A 123 12.68 2.24 10.07
C ILE A 123 14.02 2.04 10.80
N ARG A 124 14.36 0.82 11.18
CA ARG A 124 15.52 0.53 12.00
C ARG A 124 16.78 0.26 11.18
N VAL A 125 17.90 0.84 11.62
CA VAL A 125 19.20 0.50 11.08
C VAL A 125 19.50 -0.98 11.44
N PRO A 126 19.77 -1.85 10.45
CA PRO A 126 20.05 -3.25 10.74
C PRO A 126 21.38 -3.42 11.50
N ALA A 127 21.37 -4.09 12.64
CA ALA A 127 22.58 -4.32 13.42
C ALA A 127 23.66 -5.15 12.69
N SER A 128 23.24 -5.98 11.73
CA SER A 128 24.13 -6.87 10.95
C SER A 128 24.60 -6.26 9.62
N TYR A 129 24.27 -4.99 9.35
CA TYR A 129 24.61 -4.33 8.10
C TYR A 129 24.98 -2.85 8.31
N SER A 130 26.19 -2.50 7.97
CA SER A 130 26.77 -1.14 8.13
C SER A 130 26.90 -0.37 6.82
N GLY A 131 26.43 -0.94 5.71
CA GLY A 131 26.49 -0.31 4.38
C GLY A 131 25.33 0.68 4.14
N LYS A 132 25.21 1.13 2.90
CA LYS A 132 24.18 2.09 2.49
C LYS A 132 22.80 1.47 2.50
N VAL A 133 21.87 2.10 3.24
CA VAL A 133 20.44 1.83 3.17
C VAL A 133 19.78 2.92 2.33
N VAL A 134 19.03 2.51 1.31
CA VAL A 134 18.39 3.44 0.36
C VAL A 134 16.88 3.37 0.49
N TYR A 135 16.21 4.50 0.18
CA TYR A 135 14.77 4.58 -0.02
C TYR A 135 14.45 4.33 -1.49
N GLU A 136 13.28 3.76 -1.73
CA GLU A 136 12.69 3.57 -3.05
C GLU A 136 11.19 3.82 -2.92
N GLY A 137 10.73 5.04 -3.31
CA GLY A 137 9.31 5.37 -3.33
C GLY A 137 8.62 4.66 -4.49
N GLU A 138 7.46 4.05 -4.23
CA GLU A 138 6.76 3.22 -5.19
C GLU A 138 5.24 3.31 -5.04
N LEU A 139 4.50 2.96 -6.11
CA LEU A 139 3.10 2.60 -6.03
C LEU A 139 2.97 1.14 -5.58
N GLY A 140 2.06 0.88 -4.65
CA GLY A 140 1.63 -0.46 -4.28
C GLY A 140 0.25 -0.79 -4.83
N ILE A 141 0.07 -1.95 -5.46
CA ILE A 141 -1.23 -2.50 -5.83
C ILE A 141 -1.66 -3.43 -4.70
N VAL A 142 -2.89 -3.29 -4.21
CA VAL A 142 -3.48 -4.19 -3.22
C VAL A 142 -4.53 -5.07 -3.88
N ILE A 143 -4.38 -6.37 -3.79
CA ILE A 143 -5.32 -7.35 -4.35
C ILE A 143 -6.58 -7.41 -3.49
N GLY A 144 -7.74 -7.37 -4.11
CA GLY A 144 -9.04 -7.40 -3.43
C GLY A 144 -9.72 -8.76 -3.42
N LYS A 145 -9.38 -9.61 -4.38
CA LYS A 145 -10.00 -10.93 -4.53
C LYS A 145 -8.96 -11.96 -4.89
N ARG A 146 -9.05 -13.14 -4.27
CA ARG A 146 -8.23 -14.29 -4.67
C ARG A 146 -8.36 -14.53 -6.17
N CYS A 147 -7.24 -14.62 -6.87
CA CYS A 147 -7.21 -14.83 -8.31
C CYS A 147 -5.99 -15.63 -8.76
N HIS A 148 -6.15 -16.28 -9.93
CA HIS A 148 -5.11 -17.00 -10.65
C HIS A 148 -5.41 -16.91 -12.15
N ALA A 149 -4.40 -16.71 -12.97
CA ALA A 149 -4.50 -16.63 -14.43
C ALA A 149 -5.55 -15.60 -14.91
N VAL A 150 -5.57 -14.41 -14.31
CA VAL A 150 -6.50 -13.34 -14.67
C VAL A 150 -6.02 -12.66 -15.95
N SER A 151 -6.90 -12.48 -16.93
CA SER A 151 -6.58 -11.70 -18.12
C SER A 151 -6.37 -10.21 -17.79
N GLU A 152 -5.56 -9.51 -18.55
CA GLU A 152 -5.31 -8.07 -18.36
C GLU A 152 -6.63 -7.27 -18.37
N ALA A 153 -7.57 -7.61 -19.26
CA ALA A 153 -8.87 -6.96 -19.35
C ALA A 153 -9.71 -7.11 -18.06
N ASN A 154 -9.51 -8.17 -17.29
CA ASN A 154 -10.22 -8.45 -16.04
C ASN A 154 -9.42 -8.08 -14.79
N ALA A 155 -8.15 -7.70 -14.92
CA ALA A 155 -7.26 -7.44 -13.79
C ALA A 155 -7.78 -6.34 -12.84
N ALA A 156 -8.40 -5.29 -13.38
CA ALA A 156 -9.00 -4.23 -12.56
C ALA A 156 -10.09 -4.73 -11.60
N SER A 157 -10.79 -5.83 -11.94
CA SER A 157 -11.87 -6.38 -11.10
C SER A 157 -11.38 -7.11 -9.85
N VAL A 158 -10.08 -7.44 -9.78
CA VAL A 158 -9.43 -8.11 -8.65
C VAL A 158 -8.52 -7.17 -7.85
N ILE A 159 -8.27 -5.95 -8.33
CA ILE A 159 -7.55 -4.92 -7.60
C ILE A 159 -8.52 -4.24 -6.61
N PHE A 160 -8.15 -4.16 -5.33
CA PHE A 160 -8.90 -3.41 -4.32
C PHE A 160 -8.60 -1.92 -4.40
N GLY A 161 -7.33 -1.57 -4.52
CA GLY A 161 -6.87 -0.18 -4.58
C GLY A 161 -5.36 -0.08 -4.56
N TYR A 162 -4.88 1.12 -4.20
CA TYR A 162 -3.48 1.48 -4.28
C TYR A 162 -2.99 2.09 -2.97
N THR A 163 -1.70 1.92 -2.69
CA THR A 163 -1.05 2.42 -1.47
C THR A 163 0.34 2.97 -1.79
N CYS A 164 0.90 3.80 -0.91
CA CYS A 164 2.30 4.20 -1.01
C CYS A 164 3.21 3.10 -0.45
N ILE A 165 4.38 2.91 -1.06
CA ILE A 165 5.42 1.99 -0.60
C ILE A 165 6.76 2.73 -0.55
N ASN A 166 7.57 2.41 0.46
CA ASN A 166 9.00 2.66 0.48
C ASN A 166 9.71 1.30 0.56
N ASP A 167 10.22 0.82 -0.58
CA ASP A 167 10.94 -0.46 -0.67
C ASP A 167 12.39 -0.30 -0.20
N VAL A 168 12.56 -0.21 1.12
CA VAL A 168 13.86 0.02 1.75
C VAL A 168 14.84 -1.09 1.43
N THR A 169 16.08 -0.71 1.07
CA THR A 169 17.06 -1.63 0.51
C THR A 169 18.44 -1.46 1.14
N ALA A 170 19.05 -2.56 1.59
CA ALA A 170 20.47 -2.65 1.96
C ALA A 170 21.31 -2.80 0.67
N ALA A 171 21.62 -1.67 0.01
CA ALA A 171 22.04 -1.62 -1.39
C ALA A 171 23.25 -2.49 -1.74
N GLU A 172 24.27 -2.52 -0.87
CA GLU A 172 25.51 -3.24 -1.16
C GLU A 172 25.38 -4.76 -1.00
N LEU A 173 24.28 -5.25 -0.41
CA LEU A 173 24.00 -6.68 -0.32
C LEU A 173 23.46 -7.27 -1.62
N LEU A 174 22.83 -6.46 -2.48
CA LEU A 174 22.19 -6.96 -3.70
C LEU A 174 23.15 -7.79 -4.56
N PHE A 175 24.35 -7.28 -4.78
CA PHE A 175 25.35 -7.89 -5.65
C PHE A 175 26.64 -8.27 -4.91
N LYS A 176 26.55 -8.48 -3.59
CA LYS A 176 27.70 -8.86 -2.77
C LYS A 176 28.28 -10.20 -3.21
N ASP A 177 27.45 -11.12 -3.65
CA ASP A 177 27.85 -12.38 -4.28
C ASP A 177 27.57 -12.29 -5.80
N PRO A 178 28.59 -12.44 -6.67
CA PRO A 178 28.39 -12.33 -8.11
C PRO A 178 27.62 -13.48 -8.72
N THR A 179 27.52 -14.62 -8.02
CA THR A 179 26.85 -15.83 -8.51
C THR A 179 25.36 -15.87 -8.15
N PHE A 180 24.95 -15.14 -7.10
CA PHE A 180 23.56 -15.15 -6.63
C PHE A 180 23.15 -13.79 -6.05
N PRO A 181 22.43 -12.93 -6.82
CA PRO A 181 21.91 -11.66 -6.34
C PRO A 181 20.97 -11.83 -5.14
N GLN A 182 21.25 -11.12 -4.04
CA GLN A 182 20.60 -11.28 -2.74
C GLN A 182 19.37 -10.36 -2.58
N TRP A 183 18.45 -10.35 -3.56
CA TRP A 183 17.28 -9.46 -3.58
C TRP A 183 16.45 -9.55 -2.30
N THR A 184 15.93 -10.74 -2.01
CA THR A 184 15.10 -10.96 -0.81
C THR A 184 15.84 -10.57 0.46
N ARG A 185 17.12 -10.94 0.61
CA ARG A 185 17.93 -10.59 1.79
C ARG A 185 18.09 -9.08 1.94
N ALA A 186 18.47 -8.38 0.86
CA ALA A 186 18.73 -6.94 0.89
C ALA A 186 17.48 -6.11 1.20
N LYS A 187 16.31 -6.64 0.90
CA LYS A 187 15.02 -5.95 0.99
C LYS A 187 14.08 -6.46 2.09
N SER A 188 14.52 -7.43 2.91
CA SER A 188 13.66 -8.06 3.93
C SER A 188 14.19 -7.96 5.35
N PHE A 189 15.08 -7.02 5.66
CA PHE A 189 15.35 -6.69 7.06
C PHE A 189 14.06 -6.23 7.74
N ASP A 190 13.96 -6.47 9.04
CA ASP A 190 12.84 -5.93 9.83
C ASP A 190 12.66 -4.44 9.53
N THR A 191 11.43 -4.01 9.35
CA THR A 191 11.05 -2.63 9.02
C THR A 191 11.35 -2.15 7.59
N PHE A 192 11.85 -2.99 6.67
CA PHE A 192 12.22 -2.57 5.31
C PHE A 192 11.07 -2.68 4.29
N GLY A 193 9.98 -3.34 4.63
CA GLY A 193 8.77 -3.43 3.80
C GLY A 193 7.72 -2.38 4.20
N VAL A 194 8.03 -1.10 4.00
CA VAL A 194 7.18 -0.01 4.49
C VAL A 194 6.05 0.27 3.52
N PHE A 195 4.78 0.26 3.98
CA PHE A 195 3.64 0.58 3.13
C PHE A 195 2.43 1.13 3.92
N GLY A 196 1.62 1.94 3.27
CA GLY A 196 0.47 2.64 3.83
C GLY A 196 0.47 4.13 3.51
N PRO A 197 -0.15 4.98 4.34
CA PRO A 197 -0.94 4.67 5.54
C PRO A 197 -2.30 4.05 5.25
N VAL A 198 -2.81 4.22 4.02
CA VAL A 198 -4.14 3.80 3.58
C VAL A 198 -4.07 3.01 2.28
N ILE A 199 -5.18 2.36 1.93
CA ILE A 199 -5.46 1.89 0.57
C ILE A 199 -6.52 2.82 -0.02
N ALA A 200 -6.20 3.52 -1.10
CA ALA A 200 -7.13 4.36 -1.82
C ALA A 200 -7.81 3.56 -2.94
N THR A 201 -9.14 3.56 -2.95
CA THR A 201 -9.95 2.91 -3.98
C THR A 201 -10.55 3.95 -4.93
N GLY A 202 -10.95 3.56 -6.14
CA GLY A 202 -11.60 4.46 -7.10
C GLY A 202 -10.64 5.41 -7.85
N LEU A 203 -9.34 5.09 -7.87
CA LEU A 203 -8.32 5.86 -8.59
C LEU A 203 -7.99 5.22 -9.95
N ASP A 204 -7.68 6.07 -10.93
CA ASP A 204 -6.97 5.65 -12.14
C ASP A 204 -5.45 5.73 -11.86
N PRO A 205 -4.75 4.57 -11.75
CA PRO A 205 -3.33 4.58 -11.38
C PRO A 205 -2.44 5.26 -12.43
N LEU A 206 -2.84 5.30 -13.70
CA LEU A 206 -2.02 5.89 -14.76
C LEU A 206 -1.95 7.42 -14.71
N THR A 207 -2.84 8.06 -13.95
CA THR A 207 -2.83 9.52 -13.72
C THR A 207 -1.96 9.93 -12.52
N LEU A 208 -1.47 8.96 -11.73
CA LEU A 208 -0.75 9.23 -10.50
C LEU A 208 0.72 9.57 -10.73
N THR A 209 1.27 10.36 -9.81
CA THR A 209 2.69 10.69 -9.73
C THR A 209 3.23 10.32 -8.37
N ILE A 210 4.38 9.67 -8.34
CA ILE A 210 5.07 9.23 -7.12
C ILE A 210 6.15 10.26 -6.79
N LYS A 211 6.10 10.82 -5.58
CA LYS A 211 7.12 11.73 -5.06
C LYS A 211 7.78 11.11 -3.83
N THR A 212 9.10 11.23 -3.73
CA THR A 212 9.82 10.87 -2.50
C THR A 212 10.55 12.09 -1.98
N ILE A 213 10.34 12.40 -0.70
CA ILE A 213 10.90 13.55 0.01
C ILE A 213 11.83 13.02 1.10
N LEU A 214 13.08 13.45 1.09
CA LEU A 214 14.07 13.13 2.14
C LEU A 214 14.50 14.41 2.84
N ASN A 215 14.25 14.50 4.15
CA ASN A 215 14.58 15.68 4.97
C ASN A 215 14.05 16.99 4.35
N GLY A 216 12.80 16.99 3.89
CA GLY A 216 12.14 18.14 3.26
C GLY A 216 12.56 18.43 1.81
N GLN A 217 13.44 17.63 1.20
CA GLN A 217 13.88 17.81 -0.17
C GLN A 217 13.29 16.73 -1.08
N GLU A 218 12.62 17.14 -2.16
CA GLU A 218 12.13 16.23 -3.19
C GLU A 218 13.32 15.54 -3.88
N ARG A 219 13.30 14.21 -3.91
CA ARG A 219 14.33 13.35 -4.46
C ARG A 219 13.84 12.55 -5.66
N GLN A 220 12.59 12.12 -5.61
CA GLN A 220 11.93 11.43 -6.70
C GLN A 220 10.64 12.16 -7.04
N ASN A 221 10.35 12.26 -8.33
CA ASN A 221 9.10 12.78 -8.86
C ASN A 221 8.92 12.20 -10.27
N TYR A 222 8.05 11.20 -10.40
CA TYR A 222 7.88 10.49 -11.65
C TYR A 222 6.47 9.93 -11.81
N PRO A 223 5.93 9.88 -13.05
CA PRO A 223 4.58 9.42 -13.32
C PRO A 223 4.52 7.89 -13.32
N VAL A 224 3.40 7.35 -12.82
CA VAL A 224 3.08 5.91 -12.91
C VAL A 224 2.95 5.46 -14.37
N ALA A 225 2.53 6.35 -15.27
CA ALA A 225 2.43 6.06 -16.71
C ALA A 225 3.78 5.68 -17.38
N ASP A 226 4.94 5.95 -16.72
CA ASP A 226 6.26 5.53 -17.21
C ASP A 226 6.57 4.05 -16.98
N MET A 227 5.67 3.30 -16.32
CA MET A 227 5.85 1.86 -16.10
C MET A 227 5.99 1.08 -17.42
N ILE A 228 6.88 0.08 -17.41
CA ILE A 228 7.04 -0.90 -18.50
C ILE A 228 5.84 -1.86 -18.50
N PHE A 229 5.49 -2.35 -17.32
CA PHE A 229 4.30 -3.18 -17.09
C PHE A 229 3.32 -2.41 -16.19
N PRO A 230 2.25 -1.79 -16.75
CA PRO A 230 1.23 -1.09 -15.98
C PRO A 230 0.48 -2.01 -15.00
N PRO A 231 -0.24 -1.47 -14.00
CA PRO A 231 -0.84 -2.26 -12.92
C PRO A 231 -1.71 -3.43 -13.38
N ALA A 232 -2.59 -3.25 -14.36
CA ALA A 232 -3.45 -4.32 -14.88
C ALA A 232 -2.62 -5.45 -15.52
N LYS A 233 -1.58 -5.09 -16.29
CA LYS A 233 -0.68 -6.05 -16.92
C LYS A 233 0.16 -6.80 -15.90
N LEU A 234 0.65 -6.11 -14.84
CA LEU A 234 1.37 -6.76 -13.74
C LEU A 234 0.51 -7.81 -13.04
N VAL A 235 -0.71 -7.46 -12.64
CA VAL A 235 -1.63 -8.41 -12.00
C VAL A 235 -1.91 -9.61 -12.90
N SER A 236 -2.13 -9.39 -14.20
CA SER A 236 -2.33 -10.46 -15.16
C SER A 236 -1.12 -11.40 -15.21
N LEU A 237 0.07 -10.87 -15.44
CA LEU A 237 1.29 -11.67 -15.58
C LEU A 237 1.64 -12.42 -14.29
N LEU A 238 1.67 -11.74 -13.14
CA LEU A 238 2.00 -12.36 -11.86
C LEU A 238 0.96 -13.39 -11.41
N SER A 239 -0.31 -13.19 -11.77
CA SER A 239 -1.36 -14.17 -11.46
C SER A 239 -1.27 -15.45 -12.30
N ASN A 240 -0.55 -15.45 -13.44
CA ASN A 240 -0.23 -16.66 -14.18
C ASN A 240 0.83 -17.51 -13.47
N ASP A 241 1.78 -16.84 -12.80
CA ASP A 241 2.87 -17.52 -12.11
C ASP A 241 2.43 -18.10 -10.76
N MET A 242 1.54 -17.35 -10.05
CA MET A 242 1.11 -17.75 -8.70
C MET A 242 -0.30 -17.23 -8.36
N THR A 243 -0.98 -17.92 -7.46
CA THR A 243 -2.23 -17.40 -6.87
C THR A 243 -1.94 -16.14 -6.06
N LEU A 244 -2.70 -15.08 -6.33
CA LEU A 244 -2.74 -13.86 -5.52
C LEU A 244 -3.93 -13.93 -4.57
N GLU A 245 -3.71 -13.64 -3.30
CA GLU A 245 -4.75 -13.65 -2.26
C GLU A 245 -5.26 -12.22 -2.00
N ALA A 246 -6.48 -12.09 -1.47
CA ALA A 246 -6.98 -10.80 -1.02
C ALA A 246 -6.05 -10.22 0.06
N GLY A 247 -5.68 -8.95 -0.09
CA GLY A 247 -4.71 -8.28 0.77
C GLY A 247 -3.25 -8.44 0.37
N ASP A 248 -2.89 -9.29 -0.62
CA ASP A 248 -1.53 -9.33 -1.17
C ASP A 248 -1.17 -7.99 -1.81
N VAL A 249 0.12 -7.66 -1.76
CA VAL A 249 0.64 -6.38 -2.25
C VAL A 249 1.66 -6.60 -3.36
N ILE A 250 1.55 -5.80 -4.43
CA ILE A 250 2.56 -5.72 -5.48
C ILE A 250 3.21 -4.35 -5.41
N ALA A 251 4.49 -4.27 -5.06
CA ALA A 251 5.32 -3.08 -5.13
C ALA A 251 5.80 -2.93 -6.57
N CYS A 252 5.38 -1.86 -7.24
CA CYS A 252 5.48 -1.74 -8.69
C CYS A 252 6.88 -1.36 -9.21
N GLY A 253 7.86 -1.25 -8.33
CA GLY A 253 9.19 -0.77 -8.66
C GLY A 253 9.32 0.75 -8.55
N THR A 254 10.55 1.21 -8.51
CA THR A 254 10.91 2.63 -8.39
C THR A 254 11.52 3.18 -9.68
N SER A 255 11.68 4.51 -9.73
CA SER A 255 12.32 5.22 -10.85
C SER A 255 13.53 6.05 -10.37
N ILE A 256 13.92 7.05 -11.14
CA ILE A 256 15.10 7.89 -10.92
C ILE A 256 15.01 8.61 -9.56
N GLY A 257 16.15 8.82 -8.90
CA GLY A 257 16.26 9.61 -7.67
C GLY A 257 16.39 8.81 -6.39
N VAL A 258 16.52 7.49 -6.48
CA VAL A 258 16.89 6.61 -5.35
C VAL A 258 18.17 7.12 -4.69
N GLY A 259 18.21 7.14 -3.36
CA GLY A 259 19.34 7.64 -2.60
C GLY A 259 19.43 7.07 -1.19
N SER A 260 20.57 7.27 -0.54
CA SER A 260 20.81 6.73 0.81
C SER A 260 20.18 7.59 1.90
N MET A 261 19.68 6.92 2.92
CA MET A 261 19.27 7.51 4.20
C MET A 261 20.44 7.43 5.20
N LYS A 262 20.53 8.45 6.04
CA LYS A 262 21.41 8.45 7.24
C LYS A 262 20.52 8.32 8.47
N ALA A 263 21.02 7.75 9.56
CA ALA A 263 20.30 7.72 10.83
C ALA A 263 19.82 9.14 11.21
N GLY A 264 18.57 9.25 11.63
CA GLY A 264 17.87 10.52 11.86
C GLY A 264 17.17 11.12 10.65
N SER A 265 17.32 10.55 9.43
CA SER A 265 16.61 11.03 8.24
C SER A 265 15.10 10.77 8.36
N GLU A 266 14.30 11.74 7.89
CA GLU A 266 12.88 11.58 7.64
C GLU A 266 12.65 11.35 6.14
N VAL A 267 11.90 10.31 5.79
CA VAL A 267 11.56 9.98 4.41
C VAL A 267 10.04 9.88 4.26
N SER A 268 9.53 10.52 3.22
CA SER A 268 8.11 10.47 2.86
C SER A 268 7.95 10.02 1.41
N VAL A 269 7.00 9.10 1.18
CA VAL A 269 6.49 8.79 -0.17
C VAL A 269 5.10 9.40 -0.27
N VAL A 270 4.90 10.28 -1.25
CA VAL A 270 3.66 11.03 -1.45
C VAL A 270 3.08 10.68 -2.81
N ILE A 271 1.82 10.28 -2.84
CA ILE A 271 1.05 10.05 -4.07
C ILE A 271 -0.28 10.78 -3.92
N ASP A 272 -0.51 11.79 -4.77
CA ASP A 272 -1.75 12.56 -4.73
C ASP A 272 -2.97 11.63 -4.94
N GLY A 273 -4.01 11.79 -4.12
CA GLY A 273 -5.17 10.89 -4.10
C GLY A 273 -5.01 9.65 -3.22
N ILE A 274 -3.79 9.29 -2.78
CA ILE A 274 -3.55 8.24 -1.79
C ILE A 274 -3.19 8.85 -0.44
N GLY A 275 -2.15 9.70 -0.40
CA GLY A 275 -1.67 10.34 0.81
C GLY A 275 -0.15 10.28 0.97
N GLU A 276 0.31 10.38 2.21
CA GLU A 276 1.73 10.43 2.57
C GLU A 276 2.10 9.26 3.50
N LEU A 277 3.05 8.46 3.06
CA LEU A 277 3.73 7.44 3.87
C LEU A 277 5.02 8.03 4.42
N ARG A 278 5.04 8.38 5.70
CA ARG A 278 6.18 9.06 6.35
C ARG A 278 6.77 8.17 7.44
N ASN A 279 8.08 8.05 7.45
CA ASN A 279 8.82 7.31 8.47
C ASN A 279 10.17 7.98 8.75
N ARG A 280 10.74 7.70 9.92
CA ARG A 280 12.07 8.13 10.31
C ARG A 280 13.01 6.92 10.27
N TYR A 281 14.23 7.10 9.76
CA TYR A 281 15.27 6.06 9.74
C TYR A 281 16.19 6.22 10.94
N GLU A 282 16.18 5.25 11.88
CA GLU A 282 16.88 5.31 13.19
C GLU A 282 17.71 4.07 13.46
#